data_79fc63edc292d454a19f9f98e0dca0cf
#
_entry.id   79fc63edc292d454a19f9f98e0dca0cf
#
_cell.length_a   1.000
_cell.length_b   1.000
_cell.length_c   1.000
_cell.angle_alpha   90.00
_cell.angle_beta   90.00
_cell.angle_gamma   90.00
#
_symmetry.space_group_name_H-M   'P 1'
#
loop_
_entity.id
_entity.type
_entity.pdbx_description
1 polymer ?
#
loop_
_entity_poly.entity_id
_entity_poly.type
_entity_poly.pdbx_seq_one_letter_code
_entity_poly.pdbx_strand_id
1 'polypeptide(L)'
;HIIKVYSYYVFNYFVICPGYKQHMIKEWFADYFLHTSDVTFDFTQGNEMIVHDQHAEPWRVTVVDTGLNTMTGGRIKRVQKYIGNETFMMTYGDGVYDVNIAELVKFHKQHGKLATLTAVVQEQQKGVLDIDKDNSVQAFRENSVNDGAIINAGYMVLEPEVFDTISGDDTIFEQAPLRELAAKGQLMSYVHRGFWQCMDTEREKSMLEKMWASGCAPWEVWNQQ
;
A
#
# COMPACT_ATOMS: atom_id res chain seq x y z
N HIS A 1 9.48 -1.78 -3.45
CA HIS A 1 8.57 -2.60 -4.28
C HIS A 1 7.26 -1.85 -4.58
N ILE A 2 6.47 -1.43 -3.58
CA ILE A 2 5.17 -0.76 -3.77
C ILE A 2 5.28 0.44 -4.73
N ILE A 3 6.20 1.37 -4.47
CA ILE A 3 6.45 2.54 -5.35
C ILE A 3 6.74 2.07 -6.78
N LYS A 4 7.52 0.99 -6.95
CA LYS A 4 7.89 0.46 -8.26
C LYS A 4 6.71 -0.16 -9.01
N VAL A 5 5.77 -0.81 -8.30
CA VAL A 5 4.51 -1.27 -8.90
C VAL A 5 3.72 -0.10 -9.47
N TYR A 6 3.52 0.97 -8.70
CA TYR A 6 2.82 2.16 -9.20
C TYR A 6 3.55 2.83 -10.36
N SER A 7 4.88 2.94 -10.27
CA SER A 7 5.73 3.53 -11.32
C SER A 7 5.65 2.76 -12.64
N TYR A 8 5.53 1.45 -12.60
CA TYR A 8 5.29 0.61 -13.78
C TYR A 8 4.01 1.02 -14.54
N TYR A 9 2.98 1.46 -13.82
CA TYR A 9 1.74 2.02 -14.39
C TYR A 9 1.79 3.54 -14.59
N VAL A 10 2.99 4.14 -14.65
CA VAL A 10 3.27 5.58 -14.93
C VAL A 10 2.83 6.54 -13.82
N PHE A 11 2.57 6.04 -12.60
CA PHE A 11 2.32 6.88 -11.44
C PHE A 11 3.62 7.12 -10.68
N ASN A 12 4.19 8.33 -10.80
CA ASN A 12 5.53 8.65 -10.30
C ASN A 12 5.54 9.73 -9.19
N TYR A 13 4.37 10.17 -8.74
CA TYR A 13 4.24 11.14 -7.66
C TYR A 13 3.77 10.45 -6.38
N PHE A 14 4.60 10.49 -5.35
CA PHE A 14 4.36 9.79 -4.10
C PHE A 14 4.43 10.73 -2.91
N VAL A 15 3.49 10.55 -1.97
CA VAL A 15 3.50 11.19 -0.66
C VAL A 15 3.56 10.10 0.40
N ILE A 16 4.68 10.04 1.12
CA ILE A 16 4.88 9.05 2.19
C ILE A 16 4.57 9.71 3.53
N CYS A 17 3.76 9.04 4.34
CA CYS A 17 3.20 9.52 5.60
C CYS A 17 3.78 8.79 6.82
N PRO A 18 5.11 8.84 7.07
CA PRO A 18 5.71 8.14 8.19
C PRO A 18 5.37 8.80 9.52
N GLY A 19 5.44 7.99 10.58
CA GLY A 19 5.43 8.43 11.96
C GLY A 19 6.76 8.12 12.63
N TYR A 20 6.85 6.90 13.22
CA TYR A 20 8.07 6.43 13.88
C TYR A 20 9.22 6.25 12.90
N LYS A 21 10.43 6.63 13.33
CA LYS A 21 11.68 6.52 12.55
C LYS A 21 11.62 7.15 11.14
N GLN A 22 10.85 8.20 10.95
CA GLN A 22 10.72 8.89 9.67
C GLN A 22 12.06 9.36 9.07
N HIS A 23 13.05 9.66 9.91
CA HIS A 23 14.39 10.08 9.48
C HIS A 23 15.07 9.02 8.61
N MET A 24 14.92 7.74 8.92
CA MET A 24 15.49 6.65 8.13
C MET A 24 14.96 6.63 6.69
N ILE A 25 13.67 6.92 6.52
CA ILE A 25 13.06 6.99 5.18
C ILE A 25 13.58 8.22 4.44
N LYS A 26 13.71 9.36 5.13
CA LYS A 26 14.26 10.60 4.54
C LYS A 26 15.72 10.45 4.13
N GLU A 27 16.54 9.85 4.99
CA GLU A 27 17.95 9.54 4.72
C GLU A 27 18.07 8.62 3.50
N TRP A 28 17.28 7.55 3.44
CA TRP A 28 17.29 6.63 2.32
C TRP A 28 17.00 7.34 0.98
N PHE A 29 16.00 8.23 0.94
CA PHE A 29 15.71 8.99 -0.28
C PHE A 29 16.73 10.09 -0.56
N ALA A 30 17.34 10.71 0.46
CA ALA A 30 18.38 11.71 0.28
C ALA A 30 19.62 11.13 -0.41
N ASP A 31 19.98 9.87 -0.09
CA ASP A 31 21.14 9.19 -0.64
C ASP A 31 20.78 8.21 -1.78
N TYR A 32 19.52 8.16 -2.19
CA TYR A 32 19.03 7.18 -3.18
C TYR A 32 19.84 7.17 -4.47
N PHE A 33 20.16 8.35 -5.00
CA PHE A 33 20.94 8.48 -6.25
C PHE A 33 22.37 7.96 -6.11
N LEU A 34 22.97 8.06 -4.91
CA LEU A 34 24.30 7.50 -4.63
C LEU A 34 24.30 5.97 -4.64
N HIS A 35 23.20 5.36 -4.18
CA HIS A 35 23.07 3.90 -4.13
C HIS A 35 22.72 3.27 -5.49
N THR A 36 22.26 4.08 -6.44
CA THR A 36 21.83 3.61 -7.75
C THR A 36 22.74 4.06 -8.89
N SER A 37 23.86 4.73 -8.60
CA SER A 37 24.80 5.29 -9.56
C SER A 37 26.23 4.90 -9.23
N ASP A 38 27.09 4.89 -10.25
CA ASP A 38 28.53 4.84 -10.04
C ASP A 38 29.02 6.24 -9.64
N VAL A 39 29.83 6.34 -8.59
CA VAL A 39 30.29 7.63 -8.02
C VAL A 39 31.79 7.62 -7.81
N THR A 40 32.44 8.67 -8.29
CA THR A 40 33.84 8.97 -7.96
C THR A 40 33.88 10.05 -6.88
N PHE A 41 34.57 9.76 -5.78
CA PHE A 41 34.92 10.75 -4.77
C PHE A 41 36.39 11.15 -4.94
N ASP A 42 36.64 12.38 -5.39
CA ASP A 42 38.00 12.90 -5.57
C ASP A 42 38.38 13.76 -4.36
N PHE A 43 39.26 13.20 -3.51
CA PHE A 43 39.80 13.88 -2.35
C PHE A 43 41.11 14.62 -2.66
N THR A 44 41.62 14.52 -3.90
CA THR A 44 42.88 15.15 -4.30
C THR A 44 42.74 16.62 -4.65
N GLN A 45 41.54 17.03 -5.05
CA GLN A 45 41.23 18.40 -5.53
C GLN A 45 40.05 19.07 -4.83
N GLY A 46 39.84 18.81 -3.53
CA GLY A 46 38.86 19.58 -2.73
C GLY A 46 37.55 18.85 -2.46
N ASN A 47 37.51 17.54 -2.36
CA ASN A 47 36.34 16.72 -2.05
C ASN A 47 35.22 16.85 -3.10
N GLU A 48 35.58 16.69 -4.35
CA GLU A 48 34.62 16.68 -5.45
C GLU A 48 33.92 15.33 -5.55
N MET A 49 32.63 15.34 -5.85
CA MET A 49 31.82 14.15 -6.11
C MET A 49 31.33 14.18 -7.56
N ILE A 50 31.66 13.15 -8.32
CA ILE A 50 31.25 12.99 -9.71
C ILE A 50 30.33 11.78 -9.80
N VAL A 51 29.09 11.99 -10.20
CA VAL A 51 28.10 10.93 -10.38
C VAL A 51 28.11 10.48 -11.84
N HIS A 52 28.35 9.19 -12.08
CA HIS A 52 28.31 8.54 -13.37
C HIS A 52 27.02 7.73 -13.50
N ASP A 53 26.53 7.53 -14.74
CA ASP A 53 25.44 6.62 -15.08
C ASP A 53 24.29 6.59 -14.07
N GLN A 54 23.50 7.66 -14.05
CA GLN A 54 22.34 7.76 -13.15
C GLN A 54 21.24 6.77 -13.56
N HIS A 55 21.01 5.77 -12.69
CA HIS A 55 19.95 4.78 -12.83
C HIS A 55 18.78 5.02 -11.86
N ALA A 56 18.63 6.26 -11.39
CA ALA A 56 17.55 6.61 -10.48
C ALA A 56 16.18 6.49 -11.18
N GLU A 57 15.23 5.91 -10.48
CA GLU A 57 13.85 5.84 -10.95
C GLU A 57 13.24 7.26 -11.07
N PRO A 58 12.29 7.50 -12.01
CA PRO A 58 11.74 8.83 -12.28
C PRO A 58 10.71 9.26 -11.21
N TRP A 59 11.00 9.01 -9.95
CA TRP A 59 10.06 9.29 -8.86
C TRP A 59 10.17 10.71 -8.33
N ARG A 60 9.03 11.30 -8.04
CA ARG A 60 8.93 12.48 -7.18
C ARG A 60 8.32 12.08 -5.85
N VAL A 61 9.13 12.08 -4.79
CA VAL A 61 8.73 11.59 -3.46
C VAL A 61 8.72 12.74 -2.46
N THR A 62 7.61 12.92 -1.80
CA THR A 62 7.46 13.85 -0.66
C THR A 62 7.29 13.03 0.61
N VAL A 63 8.21 13.16 1.56
CA VAL A 63 8.13 12.50 2.87
C VAL A 63 7.65 13.51 3.91
N VAL A 64 6.42 13.33 4.38
CA VAL A 64 5.74 14.28 5.27
C VAL A 64 5.75 13.75 6.70
N ASP A 65 6.21 14.57 7.65
CA ASP A 65 6.01 14.26 9.07
C ASP A 65 4.52 14.37 9.40
N THR A 66 3.87 13.23 9.55
CA THR A 66 2.45 13.15 9.89
C THR A 66 2.21 12.93 11.39
N GLY A 67 3.27 12.98 12.20
CA GLY A 67 3.19 12.81 13.65
C GLY A 67 3.25 11.33 14.10
N LEU A 68 3.76 11.12 15.31
CA LEU A 68 3.96 9.77 15.85
C LEU A 68 2.62 9.08 16.16
N ASN A 69 1.70 9.80 16.82
CA ASN A 69 0.46 9.25 17.34
C ASN A 69 -0.75 9.49 16.45
N THR A 70 -0.56 10.06 15.27
CA THR A 70 -1.64 10.33 14.32
C THR A 70 -2.15 9.03 13.71
N MET A 71 -3.47 8.85 13.70
CA MET A 71 -4.12 7.68 13.13
C MET A 71 -4.20 7.76 11.60
N THR A 72 -4.63 6.68 10.94
CA THR A 72 -4.61 6.53 9.48
C THR A 72 -5.33 7.67 8.76
N GLY A 73 -6.55 8.02 9.17
CA GLY A 73 -7.30 9.15 8.62
C GLY A 73 -6.61 10.50 8.85
N GLY A 74 -6.09 10.72 10.06
CA GLY A 74 -5.35 11.94 10.37
C GLY A 74 -4.12 12.13 9.47
N ARG A 75 -3.38 11.05 9.18
CA ARG A 75 -2.24 11.10 8.23
C ARG A 75 -2.68 11.51 6.83
N ILE A 76 -3.76 10.91 6.34
CA ILE A 76 -4.35 11.27 5.05
C ILE A 76 -4.75 12.75 5.04
N LYS A 77 -5.42 13.25 6.09
CA LYS A 77 -5.83 14.66 6.19
C LYS A 77 -4.65 15.63 6.16
N ARG A 78 -3.56 15.31 6.86
CA ARG A 78 -2.36 16.15 6.95
C ARG A 78 -1.63 16.32 5.60
N VAL A 79 -1.81 15.38 4.67
CA VAL A 79 -1.19 15.44 3.34
C VAL A 79 -2.10 16.02 2.26
N GLN A 80 -3.33 16.42 2.59
CA GLN A 80 -4.29 17.00 1.64
C GLN A 80 -3.68 18.13 0.79
N LYS A 81 -2.86 19.00 1.38
CA LYS A 81 -2.19 20.12 0.67
C LYS A 81 -1.22 19.68 -0.44
N TYR A 82 -0.73 18.44 -0.39
CA TYR A 82 0.16 17.88 -1.43
C TYR A 82 -0.62 17.11 -2.50
N ILE A 83 -1.85 16.70 -2.19
CA ILE A 83 -2.75 15.97 -3.09
C ILE A 83 -3.60 16.97 -3.89
N GLY A 84 -4.03 18.05 -3.25
CA GLY A 84 -4.92 19.05 -3.87
C GLY A 84 -6.34 18.50 -4.06
N ASN A 85 -6.90 18.79 -5.22
CA ASN A 85 -8.27 18.41 -5.59
C ASN A 85 -8.29 17.35 -6.70
N GLU A 86 -7.33 16.44 -6.70
CA GLU A 86 -7.23 15.38 -7.70
C GLU A 86 -7.59 14.02 -7.09
N THR A 87 -8.10 13.11 -7.93
CA THR A 87 -8.22 11.69 -7.59
C THR A 87 -6.85 11.16 -7.19
N PHE A 88 -6.75 10.46 -6.09
CA PHE A 88 -5.50 9.91 -5.60
C PHE A 88 -5.61 8.45 -5.20
N MET A 89 -4.47 7.79 -5.14
CA MET A 89 -4.37 6.42 -4.65
C MET A 89 -3.74 6.39 -3.26
N MET A 90 -4.23 5.51 -2.42
CA MET A 90 -3.71 5.28 -1.08
C MET A 90 -3.40 3.81 -0.89
N THR A 91 -2.28 3.52 -0.24
CA THR A 91 -1.92 2.16 0.16
C THR A 91 -1.19 2.15 1.50
N TYR A 92 -1.24 1.00 2.17
CA TYR A 92 -0.38 0.73 3.32
C TYR A 92 1.03 0.36 2.85
N GLY A 93 2.01 0.45 3.74
CA GLY A 93 3.42 0.21 3.43
C GLY A 93 3.89 -1.24 3.63
N ASP A 94 3.01 -2.12 4.08
CA ASP A 94 3.30 -3.48 4.53
C ASP A 94 2.67 -4.59 3.68
N GLY A 95 1.94 -4.24 2.61
CA GLY A 95 1.32 -5.19 1.70
C GLY A 95 1.90 -5.12 0.28
N VAL A 96 2.12 -6.28 -0.33
CA VAL A 96 2.52 -6.41 -1.74
C VAL A 96 1.51 -7.25 -2.51
N TYR A 97 1.31 -6.94 -3.79
CA TYR A 97 0.32 -7.61 -4.65
C TYR A 97 0.59 -7.37 -6.14
N ASP A 98 -0.07 -8.16 -6.98
CA ASP A 98 0.01 -8.09 -8.45
C ASP A 98 -1.23 -7.45 -9.09
N VAL A 99 -1.94 -6.58 -8.36
CA VAL A 99 -3.11 -5.86 -8.88
C VAL A 99 -2.73 -4.99 -10.08
N ASN A 100 -3.51 -5.07 -11.14
CA ASN A 100 -3.40 -4.14 -12.25
C ASN A 100 -3.95 -2.76 -11.84
N ILE A 101 -3.04 -1.84 -11.53
CA ILE A 101 -3.39 -0.48 -11.08
C ILE A 101 -4.17 0.29 -12.14
N ALA A 102 -3.86 0.10 -13.43
CA ALA A 102 -4.57 0.77 -14.51
C ALA A 102 -6.05 0.34 -14.58
N GLU A 103 -6.32 -0.96 -14.43
CA GLU A 103 -7.71 -1.47 -14.40
C GLU A 103 -8.43 -1.06 -13.11
N LEU A 104 -7.75 -0.99 -11.97
CA LEU A 104 -8.32 -0.47 -10.73
C LEU A 104 -8.77 0.99 -10.87
N VAL A 105 -7.91 1.85 -11.43
CA VAL A 105 -8.23 3.27 -11.69
C VAL A 105 -9.35 3.40 -12.72
N LYS A 106 -9.34 2.59 -13.78
CA LYS A 106 -10.40 2.57 -14.78
C LYS A 106 -11.75 2.18 -14.16
N PHE A 107 -11.77 1.14 -13.32
CA PHE A 107 -12.98 0.72 -12.59
C PHE A 107 -13.51 1.85 -11.71
N HIS A 108 -12.63 2.54 -10.97
CA HIS A 108 -12.99 3.68 -10.14
C HIS A 108 -13.67 4.79 -10.96
N LYS A 109 -13.04 5.20 -12.07
CA LYS A 109 -13.59 6.24 -12.95
C LYS A 109 -14.93 5.85 -13.58
N GLN A 110 -15.16 4.56 -13.87
CA GLN A 110 -16.39 4.09 -14.49
C GLN A 110 -17.61 4.19 -13.58
N HIS A 111 -17.46 3.92 -12.28
CA HIS A 111 -18.61 3.98 -11.35
C HIS A 111 -18.87 5.38 -10.78
N GLY A 112 -17.87 6.29 -10.82
CA GLY A 112 -18.02 7.70 -10.40
C GLY A 112 -18.38 7.89 -8.92
N LYS A 113 -17.99 6.95 -8.03
CA LYS A 113 -18.18 7.06 -6.58
C LYS A 113 -16.90 7.60 -5.93
N LEU A 114 -17.01 8.04 -4.68
CA LEU A 114 -15.90 8.70 -3.97
C LEU A 114 -14.75 7.79 -3.58
N ALA A 115 -14.99 6.49 -3.44
CA ALA A 115 -13.95 5.57 -3.01
C ALA A 115 -14.09 4.19 -3.66
N THR A 116 -12.94 3.61 -4.03
CA THR A 116 -12.79 2.20 -4.39
C THR A 116 -11.75 1.59 -3.48
N LEU A 117 -12.07 0.50 -2.80
CA LEU A 117 -11.10 -0.34 -2.11
C LEU A 117 -10.84 -1.63 -2.90
N THR A 118 -9.61 -2.10 -2.86
CA THR A 118 -9.28 -3.43 -3.37
C THR A 118 -9.60 -4.46 -2.30
N ALA A 119 -10.40 -5.46 -2.67
CA ALA A 119 -10.78 -6.57 -1.81
C ALA A 119 -10.13 -7.86 -2.27
N VAL A 120 -9.66 -8.66 -1.33
CA VAL A 120 -9.11 -10.00 -1.56
C VAL A 120 -9.86 -11.03 -0.75
N VAL A 121 -9.88 -12.25 -1.26
CA VAL A 121 -10.39 -13.41 -0.50
C VAL A 121 -9.23 -13.94 0.33
N GLN A 122 -9.28 -13.71 1.63
CA GLN A 122 -8.30 -14.29 2.55
C GLN A 122 -8.73 -15.70 2.91
N GLU A 123 -7.96 -16.69 2.50
CA GLU A 123 -8.14 -18.06 2.94
C GLU A 123 -7.92 -18.14 4.46
N GLN A 124 -8.86 -18.71 5.19
CA GLN A 124 -8.66 -18.96 6.60
C GLN A 124 -7.58 -20.02 6.77
N GLN A 125 -6.49 -19.67 7.46
CA GLN A 125 -5.38 -20.60 7.71
C GLN A 125 -5.67 -21.63 8.80
N LYS A 126 -6.87 -21.61 9.37
CA LYS A 126 -7.26 -22.47 10.51
C LYS A 126 -8.55 -23.21 10.18
N GLY A 127 -8.62 -24.47 10.58
CA GLY A 127 -9.83 -25.27 10.43
C GLY A 127 -11.05 -24.61 11.08
N VAL A 128 -12.19 -24.74 10.44
CA VAL A 128 -13.49 -24.22 10.90
C VAL A 128 -14.16 -25.28 11.76
N LEU A 129 -14.62 -24.88 12.95
CA LEU A 129 -15.36 -25.73 13.88
C LEU A 129 -16.84 -25.34 13.84
N ASP A 130 -17.71 -26.29 13.59
CA ASP A 130 -19.14 -26.15 13.88
C ASP A 130 -19.39 -26.60 15.30
N ILE A 131 -19.77 -25.66 16.19
CA ILE A 131 -19.92 -25.89 17.63
C ILE A 131 -21.38 -25.74 18.02
N ASP A 132 -21.92 -26.72 18.75
CA ASP A 132 -23.28 -26.67 19.31
C ASP A 132 -23.34 -25.84 20.60
N LYS A 133 -24.57 -25.57 21.08
CA LYS A 133 -24.84 -24.73 22.29
C LYS A 133 -24.22 -25.27 23.57
N ASP A 134 -23.95 -26.55 23.63
CA ASP A 134 -23.29 -27.24 24.74
C ASP A 134 -21.75 -27.37 24.53
N ASN A 135 -21.16 -26.63 23.58
CA ASN A 135 -19.76 -26.64 23.19
C ASN A 135 -19.27 -27.96 22.56
N SER A 136 -20.19 -28.85 22.15
CA SER A 136 -19.78 -30.02 21.38
C SER A 136 -19.43 -29.67 19.95
N VAL A 137 -18.31 -30.21 19.43
CA VAL A 137 -17.87 -30.01 18.04
C VAL A 137 -18.65 -30.96 17.15
N GLN A 138 -19.56 -30.42 16.35
CA GLN A 138 -20.40 -31.18 15.43
C GLN A 138 -19.67 -31.54 14.13
N ALA A 139 -18.81 -30.60 13.66
CA ALA A 139 -17.95 -30.82 12.50
C ALA A 139 -16.64 -30.08 12.63
N PHE A 140 -15.57 -30.69 12.11
CA PHE A 140 -14.28 -30.04 11.87
C PHE A 140 -14.04 -30.07 10.36
N ARG A 141 -13.82 -28.91 9.76
CA ARG A 141 -13.49 -28.78 8.34
C ARG A 141 -12.13 -28.12 8.21
N GLU A 142 -11.23 -28.76 7.47
CA GLU A 142 -10.09 -28.03 6.92
C GLU A 142 -10.59 -27.08 5.82
N ASN A 143 -9.93 -25.96 5.67
CA ASN A 143 -10.36 -24.83 4.86
C ASN A 143 -10.82 -25.21 3.46
N SER A 144 -11.94 -24.62 3.04
CA SER A 144 -12.31 -24.52 1.63
C SER A 144 -12.20 -23.07 1.15
N VAL A 145 -11.96 -22.87 -0.14
CA VAL A 145 -11.92 -21.55 -0.79
C VAL A 145 -13.23 -20.75 -0.57
N ASN A 146 -14.32 -21.44 -0.21
CA ASN A 146 -15.62 -20.83 0.06
C ASN A 146 -15.77 -20.29 1.50
N ASP A 147 -14.86 -20.62 2.41
CA ASP A 147 -14.88 -20.15 3.81
C ASP A 147 -14.05 -18.87 4.01
N GLY A 148 -13.46 -18.31 2.95
CA GLY A 148 -12.62 -17.11 2.99
C GLY A 148 -13.44 -15.84 3.22
N ALA A 149 -13.02 -15.04 4.17
CA ALA A 149 -13.55 -13.68 4.33
C ALA A 149 -13.03 -12.77 3.21
N ILE A 150 -13.91 -11.95 2.66
CA ILE A 150 -13.49 -10.85 1.79
C ILE A 150 -13.00 -9.72 2.67
N ILE A 151 -11.73 -9.36 2.52
CA ILE A 151 -11.08 -8.33 3.36
C ILE A 151 -10.56 -7.17 2.51
N ASN A 152 -10.33 -6.03 3.15
CA ASN A 152 -9.67 -4.87 2.56
C ASN A 152 -8.17 -5.19 2.40
N ALA A 153 -7.69 -5.14 1.15
CA ALA A 153 -6.28 -5.38 0.81
C ALA A 153 -5.37 -4.15 1.01
N GLY A 154 -5.94 -3.01 1.44
CA GLY A 154 -5.18 -1.80 1.73
C GLY A 154 -4.85 -0.92 0.53
N TYR A 155 -5.36 -1.23 -0.66
CA TYR A 155 -5.15 -0.43 -1.88
C TYR A 155 -6.45 0.23 -2.30
N MET A 156 -6.43 1.55 -2.40
CA MET A 156 -7.64 2.35 -2.63
C MET A 156 -7.42 3.40 -3.70
N VAL A 157 -8.50 3.76 -4.40
CA VAL A 157 -8.59 4.96 -5.24
C VAL A 157 -9.66 5.85 -4.64
N LEU A 158 -9.33 7.10 -4.40
CA LEU A 158 -10.12 8.03 -3.60
C LEU A 158 -10.27 9.37 -4.32
N GLU A 159 -11.48 9.92 -4.27
CA GLU A 159 -11.73 11.29 -4.67
C GLU A 159 -11.44 12.27 -3.51
N PRO A 160 -11.07 13.52 -3.79
CA PRO A 160 -10.69 14.48 -2.75
C PRO A 160 -11.79 14.76 -1.72
N GLU A 161 -13.06 14.54 -2.05
CA GLU A 161 -14.18 14.71 -1.13
C GLU A 161 -14.13 13.76 0.08
N VAL A 162 -13.33 12.69 0.03
CA VAL A 162 -13.12 11.81 1.20
C VAL A 162 -12.46 12.54 2.37
N PHE A 163 -11.72 13.63 2.12
CA PHE A 163 -11.16 14.45 3.19
C PHE A 163 -12.22 15.05 4.12
N ASP A 164 -13.44 15.24 3.64
CA ASP A 164 -14.55 15.79 4.45
C ASP A 164 -15.08 14.79 5.48
N THR A 165 -14.80 13.49 5.29
CA THR A 165 -15.14 12.43 6.26
C THR A 165 -14.14 12.31 7.40
N ILE A 166 -13.02 13.03 7.35
CA ILE A 166 -11.93 12.95 8.32
C ILE A 166 -11.99 14.13 9.27
N SER A 167 -12.32 13.87 10.53
CA SER A 167 -12.52 14.91 11.55
C SER A 167 -11.21 15.46 12.15
N GLY A 168 -10.14 14.66 12.16
CA GLY A 168 -8.85 15.09 12.75
C GLY A 168 -7.85 13.94 12.91
N ASP A 169 -6.82 14.20 13.73
CA ASP A 169 -5.68 13.30 13.91
C ASP A 169 -6.03 11.92 14.49
N ASP A 170 -7.06 11.84 15.33
CA ASP A 170 -7.50 10.60 15.97
C ASP A 170 -8.43 9.76 15.08
N THR A 171 -8.69 10.21 13.86
CA THR A 171 -9.56 9.49 12.91
C THR A 171 -8.85 8.26 12.36
N ILE A 172 -9.46 7.09 12.56
CA ILE A 172 -9.08 5.84 11.89
C ILE A 172 -9.89 5.76 10.60
N PHE A 173 -9.22 5.83 9.45
CA PHE A 173 -9.86 5.90 8.12
C PHE A 173 -10.75 4.69 7.84
N GLU A 174 -10.33 3.51 8.28
CA GLU A 174 -11.00 2.22 8.10
C GLU A 174 -12.28 2.09 8.96
N GLN A 175 -12.54 3.03 9.85
CA GLN A 175 -13.72 3.02 10.73
C GLN A 175 -14.79 4.00 10.26
N ALA A 176 -14.88 5.17 10.89
CA ALA A 176 -15.95 6.14 10.62
C ALA A 176 -15.98 6.59 9.16
N PRO A 177 -14.87 6.99 8.52
CA PRO A 177 -14.87 7.43 7.13
C PRO A 177 -15.38 6.37 6.14
N LEU A 178 -14.83 5.16 6.17
CA LEU A 178 -15.26 4.11 5.24
C LEU A 178 -16.69 3.64 5.51
N ARG A 179 -17.14 3.63 6.79
CA ARG A 179 -18.53 3.33 7.13
C ARG A 179 -19.50 4.38 6.61
N GLU A 180 -19.13 5.65 6.72
CA GLU A 180 -19.94 6.76 6.19
C GLU A 180 -20.04 6.69 4.67
N LEU A 181 -18.93 6.46 3.97
CA LEU A 181 -18.90 6.29 2.52
C LEU A 181 -19.77 5.10 2.09
N ALA A 182 -19.68 3.97 2.81
CA ALA A 182 -20.52 2.79 2.54
C ALA A 182 -22.02 3.09 2.75
N ALA A 183 -22.37 3.73 3.87
CA ALA A 183 -23.76 4.10 4.16
C ALA A 183 -24.36 5.06 3.12
N LYS A 184 -23.54 5.93 2.55
CA LYS A 184 -23.93 6.86 1.47
C LYS A 184 -23.90 6.22 0.07
N GLY A 185 -23.55 4.94 -0.06
CA GLY A 185 -23.40 4.27 -1.34
C GLY A 185 -22.23 4.84 -2.20
N GLN A 186 -21.22 5.40 -1.54
CA GLN A 186 -20.06 6.04 -2.17
C GLN A 186 -18.79 5.19 -2.09
N LEU A 187 -18.86 3.96 -1.59
CA LEU A 187 -17.77 3.00 -1.50
C LEU A 187 -18.02 1.82 -2.42
N MET A 188 -17.06 1.52 -3.29
CA MET A 188 -17.09 0.36 -4.18
C MET A 188 -15.92 -0.58 -3.86
N SER A 189 -16.09 -1.85 -4.21
CA SER A 189 -15.08 -2.89 -4.05
C SER A 189 -14.59 -3.39 -5.40
N TYR A 190 -13.28 -3.36 -5.63
CA TYR A 190 -12.60 -4.04 -6.74
C TYR A 190 -12.05 -5.37 -6.24
N VAL A 191 -12.68 -6.47 -6.65
CA VAL A 191 -12.28 -7.81 -6.17
C VAL A 191 -11.07 -8.29 -6.95
N HIS A 192 -9.94 -8.41 -6.25
CA HIS A 192 -8.70 -8.96 -6.76
C HIS A 192 -8.59 -10.45 -6.43
N ARG A 193 -8.21 -11.26 -7.42
CA ARG A 193 -8.10 -12.72 -7.30
C ARG A 193 -6.66 -13.24 -7.51
N GLY A 194 -5.71 -12.33 -7.69
CA GLY A 194 -4.30 -12.64 -7.83
C GLY A 194 -3.58 -12.67 -6.48
N PHE A 195 -2.27 -12.46 -6.52
CA PHE A 195 -1.44 -12.47 -5.34
C PHE A 195 -1.66 -11.24 -4.47
N TRP A 196 -1.79 -11.44 -3.17
CA TRP A 196 -1.76 -10.43 -2.14
C TRP A 196 -1.16 -11.01 -0.85
N GLN A 197 -0.25 -10.28 -0.22
CA GLN A 197 0.32 -10.65 1.06
C GLN A 197 0.72 -9.41 1.86
N CYS A 198 0.28 -9.33 3.12
CA CYS A 198 0.80 -8.37 4.09
C CYS A 198 2.04 -8.94 4.81
N MET A 199 2.78 -8.06 5.48
CA MET A 199 4.03 -8.38 6.18
C MET A 199 3.87 -8.01 7.68
N ASP A 200 2.88 -8.59 8.35
CA ASP A 200 2.56 -8.31 9.75
C ASP A 200 3.44 -9.11 10.73
N THR A 201 4.01 -10.22 10.27
CA THR A 201 4.83 -11.13 11.06
C THR A 201 6.19 -11.38 10.42
N GLU A 202 7.18 -11.77 11.25
CA GLU A 202 8.52 -12.16 10.75
C GLU A 202 8.46 -13.37 9.80
N ARG A 203 7.48 -14.25 9.98
CA ARG A 203 7.24 -15.38 9.07
C ARG A 203 6.82 -14.91 7.67
N GLU A 204 5.90 -13.96 7.61
CA GLU A 204 5.42 -13.38 6.35
C GLU A 204 6.54 -12.60 5.64
N LYS A 205 7.29 -11.78 6.39
CA LYS A 205 8.48 -11.11 5.89
C LYS A 205 9.47 -12.10 5.28
N SER A 206 9.84 -13.15 6.02
CA SER A 206 10.78 -14.17 5.54
C SER A 206 10.27 -14.92 4.30
N MET A 207 8.95 -15.13 4.19
CA MET A 207 8.34 -15.72 3.01
C MET A 207 8.48 -14.80 1.79
N LEU A 208 8.16 -13.52 1.95
CA LEU A 208 8.27 -12.52 0.87
C LEU A 208 9.73 -12.34 0.44
N GLU A 209 10.68 -12.30 1.38
CA GLU A 209 12.13 -12.23 1.07
C GLU A 209 12.60 -13.45 0.25
N LYS A 210 12.12 -14.65 0.57
CA LYS A 210 12.44 -15.86 -0.20
C LYS A 210 11.86 -15.82 -1.61
N MET A 211 10.61 -15.36 -1.77
CA MET A 211 10.00 -15.17 -3.10
C MET A 211 10.80 -14.19 -3.93
N TRP A 212 11.23 -13.08 -3.34
CA TRP A 212 12.08 -12.10 -4.00
C TRP A 212 13.43 -12.67 -4.40
N ALA A 213 14.14 -13.31 -3.47
CA ALA A 213 15.47 -13.89 -3.72
C ALA A 213 15.46 -15.02 -4.78
N SER A 214 14.35 -15.73 -4.92
CA SER A 214 14.18 -16.78 -5.94
C SER A 214 13.78 -16.26 -7.32
N GLY A 215 13.52 -14.95 -7.49
CA GLY A 215 13.00 -14.37 -8.73
C GLY A 215 11.56 -14.77 -9.04
N CYS A 216 10.81 -15.25 -8.05
CA CYS A 216 9.43 -15.71 -8.21
C CYS A 216 8.43 -14.80 -7.48
N ALA A 217 8.74 -13.51 -7.35
CA ALA A 217 7.90 -12.52 -6.69
C ALA A 217 6.73 -12.09 -7.58
N PRO A 218 5.47 -12.48 -7.30
CA PRO A 218 4.34 -12.17 -8.19
C PRO A 218 4.08 -10.67 -8.36
N TRP A 219 4.46 -9.85 -7.37
CA TRP A 219 4.35 -8.38 -7.42
C TRP A 219 5.43 -7.70 -8.27
N GLU A 220 6.40 -8.45 -8.80
CA GLU A 220 7.46 -7.93 -9.67
C GLU A 220 6.94 -7.75 -11.12
N VAL A 221 5.86 -7.00 -11.26
CA VAL A 221 5.17 -6.79 -12.55
C VAL A 221 6.01 -6.05 -13.58
N TRP A 222 7.03 -5.30 -13.17
CA TRP A 222 7.90 -4.51 -14.04
C TRP A 222 8.96 -5.34 -14.80
N ASN A 223 9.19 -6.58 -14.42
CA ASN A 223 10.12 -7.51 -15.10
C ASN A 223 9.39 -8.64 -15.87
N GLN A 224 8.07 -8.62 -15.87
CA GLN A 224 7.26 -9.61 -16.63
C GLN A 224 7.09 -9.09 -18.07
N GLN A 225 8.07 -9.39 -18.92
CA GLN A 225 7.99 -9.24 -20.40
C GLN A 225 7.91 -10.61 -21.07
#